data_588ad0ef61b2e2440860464da2e92302
#
_entry.id   588ad0ef61b2e2440860464da2e92302
#
_cell.length_a   1.000
_cell.length_b   1.000
_cell.length_c   1.000
_cell.angle_alpha   90.00
_cell.angle_beta   90.00
_cell.angle_gamma   90.00
#
_symmetry.space_group_name_H-M   'P 1'
#
loop_
_entity.id
_entity.type
_entity.pdbx_description
1 polymer ?
#
loop_
_entity_poly.entity_id
_entity_poly.type
_entity_poly.pdbx_seq_one_letter_code
_entity_poly.pdbx_strand_id
1 'polypeptide(L)'
;MTQLRFALAQIDTCVGALDANAAKVLDYSRKAAAGNAQVVVFPEMTLTGYPIEDLALRRTFRQAAWDKANELATQLNDDGLGDLFVVVGTVGTDRKTSKPRNRLVVLHQGVVWAGYDKHFLPNYGVFDEFRIFSAGDRSVTLDVDGATIGVAICEDIWQDGGPVADLATKNIDLLLTINGSPYEEGKTNTRFELAQRRAAEVNAPVIYLNQVGGQDDLVFDGGSFVVDADGTLIERSPMFMENLTFWDFDSAAEHQAKAEIVPELDPDEEVYTACVLGLKDYMAKNHFTGVTLGLSGGIDSALVAAMAADACGGENVWGISMPSMYSSDGSKDDAADLASNIGAHYEVQPIEPLFNAYQQQLDLDGVSAENLQARIRGVIVMASSNSRGLLAVATGNKSELACGYSTIYGDAVGGYAPIKDLLKTRVWEISRWRNKAAAAGVGIGGLKIVGNEDRSEERRVGKECIALWR
;
A
#
# COMPACT_ATOMS: atom_id res chain seq x y z
N MET A 1 18.44 23.81 25.49
CA MET A 1 18.05 24.09 24.09
C MET A 1 18.66 22.99 23.27
N THR A 2 17.85 22.14 22.74
CA THR A 2 18.30 20.95 22.00
C THR A 2 17.88 21.08 20.54
N GLN A 3 18.82 20.87 19.64
CA GLN A 3 18.57 20.76 18.21
C GLN A 3 18.81 19.32 17.79
N LEU A 4 17.81 18.70 17.13
CA LEU A 4 17.88 17.34 16.65
C LEU A 4 17.50 17.29 15.16
N ARG A 5 18.27 16.59 14.36
CA ARG A 5 17.89 16.25 13.00
C ARG A 5 17.25 14.88 12.99
N PHE A 6 16.01 14.83 12.58
CA PHE A 6 15.25 13.60 12.32
C PHE A 6 15.43 13.19 10.86
N ALA A 7 15.55 11.87 10.65
CA ALA A 7 15.42 11.25 9.34
C ALA A 7 14.14 10.40 9.35
N LEU A 8 13.17 10.78 8.55
CA LEU A 8 11.86 10.12 8.45
C LEU A 8 11.92 9.12 7.29
N ALA A 9 12.06 7.84 7.61
CA ALA A 9 12.21 6.77 6.63
C ALA A 9 10.85 6.15 6.28
N GLN A 10 10.20 6.70 5.30
CA GLN A 10 8.98 6.15 4.70
C GLN A 10 9.36 5.00 3.76
N ILE A 11 9.18 3.75 4.21
CA ILE A 11 9.66 2.58 3.47
C ILE A 11 8.58 1.53 3.27
N ASP A 12 8.73 0.74 2.20
CA ASP A 12 7.97 -0.48 1.94
C ASP A 12 8.66 -1.67 2.61
N THR A 13 7.87 -2.52 3.27
CA THR A 13 8.33 -3.73 3.95
C THR A 13 7.51 -4.95 3.51
N CYS A 14 8.08 -6.13 3.63
CA CYS A 14 7.40 -7.37 3.28
C CYS A 14 7.09 -8.18 4.55
N VAL A 15 5.85 -8.64 4.69
CA VAL A 15 5.41 -9.46 5.83
C VAL A 15 6.23 -10.75 5.90
N GLY A 16 6.79 -11.01 7.08
CA GLY A 16 7.58 -12.21 7.36
C GLY A 16 9.04 -12.16 6.90
N ALA A 17 9.46 -11.18 6.11
CA ALA A 17 10.80 -11.08 5.53
C ALA A 17 11.78 -10.36 6.49
N LEU A 18 12.00 -10.91 7.70
CA LEU A 18 12.77 -10.27 8.76
C LEU A 18 14.17 -9.82 8.32
N ASP A 19 14.89 -10.64 7.56
CA ASP A 19 16.25 -10.32 7.10
C ASP A 19 16.26 -9.17 6.08
N ALA A 20 15.35 -9.19 5.11
CA ALA A 20 15.24 -8.15 4.09
C ALA A 20 14.79 -6.82 4.71
N ASN A 21 13.81 -6.84 5.61
CA ASN A 21 13.34 -5.66 6.32
C ASN A 21 14.45 -5.06 7.21
N ALA A 22 15.19 -5.89 7.94
CA ALA A 22 16.32 -5.44 8.75
C ALA A 22 17.46 -4.84 7.89
N ALA A 23 17.77 -5.46 6.75
CA ALA A 23 18.76 -4.92 5.81
C ALA A 23 18.35 -3.54 5.29
N LYS A 24 17.06 -3.34 5.00
CA LYS A 24 16.51 -2.05 4.60
C LYS A 24 16.62 -1.00 5.73
N VAL A 25 16.27 -1.36 6.97
CA VAL A 25 16.46 -0.49 8.14
C VAL A 25 17.92 -0.07 8.27
N LEU A 26 18.86 -1.00 8.13
CA LEU A 26 20.29 -0.72 8.20
C LEU A 26 20.76 0.24 7.09
N ASP A 27 20.31 0.03 5.84
CA ASP A 27 20.65 0.90 4.70
C ASP A 27 20.13 2.33 4.91
N TYR A 28 18.88 2.49 5.33
CA TYR A 28 18.30 3.80 5.61
C TYR A 28 18.93 4.47 6.84
N SER A 29 19.35 3.70 7.85
CA SER A 29 20.09 4.22 9.01
C SER A 29 21.48 4.75 8.60
N ARG A 30 22.17 4.08 7.67
CA ARG A 30 23.43 4.60 7.09
C ARG A 30 23.21 5.91 6.32
N LYS A 31 22.14 5.99 5.54
CA LYS A 31 21.76 7.22 4.81
C LYS A 31 21.40 8.35 5.79
N ALA A 32 20.68 8.05 6.87
CA ALA A 32 20.34 9.01 7.92
C ALA A 32 21.58 9.57 8.60
N ALA A 33 22.52 8.71 9.00
CA ALA A 33 23.79 9.12 9.58
C ALA A 33 24.64 9.95 8.62
N ALA A 34 24.68 9.59 7.33
CA ALA A 34 25.37 10.39 6.30
C ALA A 34 24.73 11.78 6.12
N GLY A 35 23.42 11.93 6.40
CA GLY A 35 22.70 13.20 6.48
C GLY A 35 22.84 13.92 7.82
N ASN A 36 23.68 13.44 8.74
CA ASN A 36 23.90 13.97 10.09
C ASN A 36 22.64 13.93 10.98
N ALA A 37 21.75 12.96 10.80
CA ALA A 37 20.62 12.76 11.69
C ALA A 37 21.07 12.16 13.04
N GLN A 38 20.43 12.59 14.13
CA GLN A 38 20.55 11.99 15.45
C GLN A 38 19.50 10.93 15.67
N VAL A 39 18.34 11.05 15.01
CA VAL A 39 17.23 10.12 15.14
C VAL A 39 16.78 9.68 13.74
N VAL A 40 16.66 8.39 13.51
CA VAL A 40 15.98 7.85 12.34
C VAL A 40 14.73 7.07 12.77
N VAL A 41 13.63 7.34 12.08
CA VAL A 41 12.32 6.79 12.43
C VAL A 41 11.80 5.94 11.28
N PHE A 42 11.31 4.76 11.61
CA PHE A 42 10.70 3.80 10.70
C PHE A 42 9.24 3.54 11.06
N PRO A 43 8.41 3.11 10.10
CA PRO A 43 6.99 2.86 10.31
C PRO A 43 6.66 1.78 11.35
N GLU A 44 5.38 1.69 11.69
CA GLU A 44 4.79 0.60 12.46
C GLU A 44 5.13 -0.76 11.86
N MET A 45 5.49 -1.75 12.70
CA MET A 45 5.77 -3.12 12.30
C MET A 45 6.87 -3.29 11.21
N THR A 46 7.74 -2.34 11.04
CA THR A 46 8.77 -2.35 9.98
C THR A 46 9.57 -3.66 9.90
N LEU A 47 10.05 -4.19 11.05
CA LEU A 47 10.87 -5.41 11.02
C LEU A 47 10.08 -6.65 10.60
N THR A 48 8.79 -6.69 10.88
CA THR A 48 7.93 -7.85 10.61
C THR A 48 7.12 -7.70 9.34
N GLY A 49 6.98 -6.49 8.82
CA GLY A 49 5.96 -6.09 7.86
C GLY A 49 4.58 -5.96 8.50
N TYR A 50 3.67 -5.20 7.90
CA TYR A 50 2.29 -4.99 8.37
C TYR A 50 1.31 -5.18 7.21
N PRO A 51 0.15 -5.86 7.45
CA PRO A 51 -0.26 -6.54 8.69
C PRO A 51 0.32 -7.95 8.82
N ILE A 52 0.82 -8.30 10.02
CA ILE A 52 1.48 -9.60 10.23
C ILE A 52 0.52 -10.75 10.53
N GLU A 53 -0.75 -10.47 10.72
CA GLU A 53 -1.83 -11.44 10.92
C GLU A 53 -1.46 -12.60 11.86
N ASP A 54 -1.78 -13.82 11.50
CA ASP A 54 -1.54 -15.03 12.31
C ASP A 54 -0.07 -15.33 12.60
N LEU A 55 0.88 -14.72 11.86
CA LEU A 55 2.30 -14.84 12.19
C LEU A 55 2.60 -14.31 13.60
N ALA A 56 1.90 -13.26 14.04
CA ALA A 56 2.04 -12.71 15.38
C ALA A 56 1.75 -13.75 16.48
N LEU A 57 0.85 -14.70 16.24
CA LEU A 57 0.47 -15.73 17.19
C LEU A 57 1.57 -16.81 17.35
N ARG A 58 2.47 -16.95 16.37
CA ARG A 58 3.57 -17.93 16.41
C ARG A 58 4.70 -17.47 17.32
N ARG A 59 4.91 -18.16 18.42
CA ARG A 59 5.96 -17.83 19.40
C ARG A 59 7.36 -17.80 18.76
N THR A 60 7.65 -18.73 17.86
CA THR A 60 8.93 -18.80 17.15
C THR A 60 9.17 -17.58 16.28
N PHE A 61 8.14 -17.07 15.59
CA PHE A 61 8.25 -15.86 14.78
C PHE A 61 8.51 -14.62 15.65
N ARG A 62 7.78 -14.46 16.76
CA ARG A 62 8.02 -13.35 17.70
C ARG A 62 9.43 -13.39 18.29
N GLN A 63 9.93 -14.59 18.61
CA GLN A 63 11.30 -14.74 19.09
C GLN A 63 12.31 -14.36 18.01
N ALA A 64 12.13 -14.83 16.76
CA ALA A 64 12.99 -14.47 15.64
C ALA A 64 12.99 -12.95 15.37
N ALA A 65 11.82 -12.29 15.45
CA ALA A 65 11.73 -10.83 15.32
C ALA A 65 12.48 -10.10 16.44
N TRP A 66 12.38 -10.59 17.67
CA TRP A 66 13.14 -10.03 18.81
C TRP A 66 14.65 -10.24 18.68
N ASP A 67 15.06 -11.42 18.26
CA ASP A 67 16.48 -11.74 18.02
C ASP A 67 17.02 -10.85 16.89
N LYS A 68 16.23 -10.67 15.82
CA LYS A 68 16.59 -9.77 14.71
C LYS A 68 16.74 -8.32 15.14
N ALA A 69 15.89 -7.81 16.03
CA ALA A 69 16.03 -6.47 16.58
C ALA A 69 17.35 -6.31 17.38
N ASN A 70 17.75 -7.32 18.16
CA ASN A 70 19.02 -7.30 18.89
C ASN A 70 20.24 -7.44 17.96
N GLU A 71 20.17 -8.31 16.94
CA GLU A 71 21.21 -8.41 15.89
C GLU A 71 21.40 -7.07 15.19
N LEU A 72 20.30 -6.42 14.79
CA LEU A 72 20.33 -5.12 14.12
C LEU A 72 20.96 -4.04 15.02
N ALA A 73 20.60 -4.00 16.32
CA ALA A 73 21.20 -3.07 17.26
C ALA A 73 22.73 -3.27 17.36
N THR A 74 23.17 -4.52 17.48
CA THR A 74 24.61 -4.87 17.50
C THR A 74 25.29 -4.43 16.19
N GLN A 75 24.71 -4.75 15.04
CA GLN A 75 25.26 -4.42 13.73
C GLN A 75 25.36 -2.90 13.50
N LEU A 76 24.34 -2.12 13.90
CA LEU A 76 24.39 -0.66 13.86
C LEU A 76 25.58 -0.10 14.65
N ASN A 77 25.83 -0.64 15.83
CA ASN A 77 26.97 -0.24 16.66
C ASN A 77 28.32 -0.61 16.00
N ASP A 78 28.43 -1.83 15.48
CA ASP A 78 29.66 -2.32 14.82
C ASP A 78 29.95 -1.54 13.52
N ASP A 79 28.93 -1.04 12.85
CA ASP A 79 29.05 -0.15 11.69
C ASP A 79 29.40 1.31 12.06
N GLY A 80 29.59 1.62 13.36
CA GLY A 80 29.89 2.96 13.85
C GLY A 80 28.67 3.89 13.92
N LEU A 81 27.46 3.34 13.92
CA LEU A 81 26.19 4.07 14.03
C LEU A 81 25.58 3.96 15.44
N GLY A 82 26.37 3.61 16.43
CA GLY A 82 25.90 3.36 17.81
C GLY A 82 25.23 4.59 18.46
N ASP A 83 25.67 5.80 18.11
CA ASP A 83 25.11 7.06 18.65
C ASP A 83 23.78 7.45 18.00
N LEU A 84 23.38 6.83 16.88
CA LEU A 84 22.09 7.06 16.24
C LEU A 84 20.95 6.42 17.04
N PHE A 85 19.89 7.16 17.31
CA PHE A 85 18.66 6.62 17.84
C PHE A 85 17.81 6.08 16.70
N VAL A 86 17.66 4.76 16.62
CA VAL A 86 16.89 4.09 15.56
C VAL A 86 15.55 3.63 16.11
N VAL A 87 14.48 4.32 15.74
CA VAL A 87 13.10 4.03 16.17
C VAL A 87 12.45 3.12 15.12
N VAL A 88 12.08 1.90 15.50
CA VAL A 88 11.55 0.91 14.55
C VAL A 88 10.38 0.11 15.12
N GLY A 89 9.34 -0.09 14.30
CA GLY A 89 8.19 -0.92 14.65
C GLY A 89 8.50 -2.42 14.49
N THR A 90 8.00 -3.24 15.42
CA THR A 90 8.16 -4.70 15.42
C THR A 90 7.05 -5.38 16.25
N VAL A 91 7.09 -6.72 16.34
CA VAL A 91 6.24 -7.47 17.26
C VAL A 91 6.96 -7.74 18.58
N GLY A 92 6.29 -7.44 19.68
CA GLY A 92 6.73 -7.79 21.02
C GLY A 92 5.98 -9.00 21.60
N THR A 93 6.30 -9.35 22.83
CA THR A 93 5.57 -10.35 23.62
C THR A 93 5.26 -9.78 25.00
N ASP A 94 4.02 -9.85 25.40
CA ASP A 94 3.61 -9.56 26.77
C ASP A 94 4.17 -10.62 27.72
N ARG A 95 4.95 -10.19 28.69
CA ARG A 95 5.61 -11.10 29.65
C ARG A 95 4.63 -11.81 30.59
N LYS A 96 3.44 -11.23 30.83
CA LYS A 96 2.44 -11.78 31.75
C LYS A 96 1.54 -12.80 31.07
N THR A 97 1.06 -12.47 29.88
CA THR A 97 0.06 -13.24 29.13
C THR A 97 0.66 -14.11 28.03
N SER A 98 1.91 -13.88 27.66
CA SER A 98 2.58 -14.46 26.49
C SER A 98 1.89 -14.14 25.15
N LYS A 99 0.97 -13.16 25.10
CA LYS A 99 0.34 -12.70 23.88
C LYS A 99 1.28 -11.76 23.11
N PRO A 100 1.08 -11.62 21.79
CA PRO A 100 1.83 -10.63 21.02
C PRO A 100 1.46 -9.19 21.42
N ARG A 101 2.39 -8.28 21.17
CA ARG A 101 2.25 -6.84 21.28
C ARG A 101 2.65 -6.18 19.97
N ASN A 102 1.91 -5.18 19.50
CA ASN A 102 2.38 -4.25 18.49
C ASN A 102 3.33 -3.28 19.19
N ARG A 103 4.62 -3.31 18.82
CA ARG A 103 5.68 -2.68 19.61
C ARG A 103 6.57 -1.78 18.77
N LEU A 104 6.88 -0.61 19.29
CA LEU A 104 7.99 0.23 18.88
C LEU A 104 9.20 -0.11 19.77
N VAL A 105 10.37 -0.23 19.17
CA VAL A 105 11.66 -0.31 19.90
C VAL A 105 12.58 0.80 19.44
N VAL A 106 13.47 1.24 20.32
CA VAL A 106 14.55 2.17 20.03
C VAL A 106 15.88 1.42 20.18
N LEU A 107 16.64 1.36 19.10
CA LEU A 107 17.98 0.77 19.09
C LEU A 107 19.00 1.90 19.28
N HIS A 108 19.90 1.75 20.22
CA HIS A 108 20.94 2.73 20.53
C HIS A 108 22.11 2.04 21.26
N GLN A 109 23.33 2.42 20.93
CA GLN A 109 24.57 1.87 21.54
C GLN A 109 24.61 0.33 21.61
N GLY A 110 24.22 -0.32 20.51
CA GLY A 110 24.28 -1.77 20.36
C GLY A 110 23.20 -2.56 21.10
N VAL A 111 22.21 -1.93 21.70
CA VAL A 111 21.14 -2.59 22.45
C VAL A 111 19.75 -2.08 22.07
N VAL A 112 18.73 -2.87 22.39
CA VAL A 112 17.35 -2.38 22.45
C VAL A 112 17.22 -1.53 23.71
N TRP A 113 17.36 -0.21 23.54
CA TRP A 113 17.47 0.77 24.61
C TRP A 113 16.13 1.09 25.27
N ALA A 114 15.03 1.21 24.46
CA ALA A 114 13.69 1.52 24.94
C ALA A 114 12.63 0.78 24.11
N GLY A 115 11.40 0.79 24.60
CA GLY A 115 10.27 0.23 23.86
C GLY A 115 8.92 0.70 24.39
N TYR A 116 7.96 0.78 23.47
CA TYR A 116 6.57 1.14 23.73
C TYR A 116 5.64 0.11 23.06
N ASP A 117 4.55 -0.26 23.73
CA ASP A 117 3.52 -1.18 23.23
C ASP A 117 2.25 -0.38 22.91
N LYS A 118 1.70 -0.53 21.70
CA LYS A 118 0.47 0.11 21.24
C LYS A 118 -0.67 -0.11 22.23
N HIS A 119 -1.35 0.97 22.59
CA HIS A 119 -2.42 0.94 23.59
C HIS A 119 -3.77 0.62 22.97
N PHE A 120 -4.18 1.39 21.95
CA PHE A 120 -5.43 1.16 21.24
C PHE A 120 -5.25 0.20 20.08
N LEU A 121 -6.08 -0.84 20.03
CA LEU A 121 -6.03 -1.90 19.03
C LEU A 121 -7.29 -1.81 18.15
N PRO A 122 -7.17 -1.34 16.90
CA PRO A 122 -8.33 -1.19 16.02
C PRO A 122 -8.94 -2.55 15.66
N ASN A 123 -10.29 -2.59 15.60
CA ASN A 123 -11.08 -3.76 15.25
C ASN A 123 -12.28 -3.35 14.39
N TYR A 124 -12.03 -2.61 13.34
CA TYR A 124 -13.01 -2.11 12.37
C TYR A 124 -12.40 -2.04 10.96
N GLY A 125 -13.25 -2.03 9.93
CA GLY A 125 -12.79 -2.00 8.55
C GLY A 125 -11.87 -3.17 8.22
N VAL A 126 -10.63 -2.87 7.85
CA VAL A 126 -9.59 -3.86 7.52
C VAL A 126 -8.76 -4.32 8.73
N PHE A 127 -9.01 -3.75 9.92
CA PHE A 127 -8.22 -4.05 11.11
C PHE A 127 -8.85 -5.13 11.97
N ASP A 128 -8.01 -6.06 12.47
CA ASP A 128 -8.38 -7.12 13.43
C ASP A 128 -7.30 -7.26 14.54
N GLU A 129 -6.74 -6.12 14.97
CA GLU A 129 -5.65 -6.13 15.94
C GLU A 129 -6.09 -6.58 17.34
N PHE A 130 -7.32 -6.29 17.74
CA PHE A 130 -7.84 -6.71 19.05
C PHE A 130 -7.85 -8.23 19.24
N ARG A 131 -8.07 -9.00 18.18
CA ARG A 131 -8.02 -10.47 18.20
C ARG A 131 -6.59 -10.98 18.38
N ILE A 132 -5.61 -10.25 17.82
CA ILE A 132 -4.22 -10.70 17.69
C ILE A 132 -3.38 -10.23 18.87
N PHE A 133 -3.42 -8.94 19.19
CA PHE A 133 -2.50 -8.31 20.14
C PHE A 133 -3.10 -8.11 21.53
N SER A 134 -2.21 -7.90 22.50
CA SER A 134 -2.55 -7.35 23.82
C SER A 134 -2.24 -5.87 23.84
N ALA A 135 -3.15 -5.08 24.39
CA ALA A 135 -2.98 -3.64 24.55
C ALA A 135 -1.84 -3.27 25.49
N GLY A 136 -1.09 -2.22 25.17
CA GLY A 136 -0.15 -1.56 26.08
C GLY A 136 -0.88 -0.93 27.26
N ASP A 137 -0.17 -0.68 28.35
CA ASP A 137 -0.75 -0.20 29.61
C ASP A 137 -0.11 1.10 30.13
N ARG A 138 0.78 1.72 29.36
CA ARG A 138 1.52 2.93 29.76
C ARG A 138 1.91 3.79 28.56
N SER A 139 1.98 5.10 28.72
CA SER A 139 2.68 6.00 27.80
C SER A 139 4.19 5.98 28.09
N VAL A 140 4.99 6.28 27.09
CA VAL A 140 6.46 6.31 27.17
C VAL A 140 6.97 7.63 26.61
N THR A 141 7.94 8.22 27.32
CA THR A 141 8.77 9.32 26.82
C THR A 141 10.20 8.82 26.67
N LEU A 142 10.88 9.33 25.66
CA LEU A 142 12.30 9.11 25.39
C LEU A 142 13.04 10.42 25.67
N ASP A 143 14.14 10.35 26.39
CA ASP A 143 15.07 11.47 26.51
C ASP A 143 16.15 11.30 25.42
N VAL A 144 16.14 12.18 24.44
CA VAL A 144 17.12 12.19 23.33
C VAL A 144 17.85 13.52 23.39
N ASP A 145 19.10 13.48 23.86
CA ASP A 145 19.98 14.63 23.99
C ASP A 145 19.33 15.83 24.74
N GLY A 146 18.45 15.51 25.70
CA GLY A 146 17.74 16.49 26.53
C GLY A 146 16.41 16.98 25.95
N ALA A 147 15.95 16.44 24.81
CA ALA A 147 14.57 16.61 24.33
C ALA A 147 13.69 15.45 24.83
N THR A 148 12.51 15.78 25.36
CA THR A 148 11.52 14.80 25.83
C THR A 148 10.55 14.45 24.71
N ILE A 149 10.73 13.29 24.07
CA ILE A 149 9.92 12.82 22.96
C ILE A 149 8.86 11.85 23.46
N GLY A 150 7.58 12.20 23.31
CA GLY A 150 6.47 11.26 23.49
C GLY A 150 6.33 10.34 22.29
N VAL A 151 6.02 9.05 22.50
CA VAL A 151 5.85 8.09 21.41
C VAL A 151 4.46 7.48 21.39
N ALA A 152 3.92 7.25 20.20
CA ALA A 152 2.63 6.61 19.95
C ALA A 152 2.69 5.73 18.69
N ILE A 153 1.77 4.79 18.56
CA ILE A 153 1.63 3.92 17.39
C ILE A 153 0.22 4.04 16.82
N CYS A 154 0.11 4.57 15.63
CA CYS A 154 -1.06 4.59 14.74
C CYS A 154 -2.38 4.90 15.48
N GLU A 155 -3.19 3.90 15.86
CA GLU A 155 -4.50 4.06 16.50
C GLU A 155 -4.45 4.87 17.81
N ASP A 156 -3.29 4.93 18.46
CA ASP A 156 -3.13 5.68 19.72
C ASP A 156 -3.43 7.17 19.57
N ILE A 157 -3.29 7.73 18.39
CA ILE A 157 -3.64 9.14 18.12
C ILE A 157 -5.08 9.31 17.62
N TRP A 158 -5.77 8.25 17.18
CA TRP A 158 -7.15 8.33 16.68
C TRP A 158 -8.19 8.39 17.80
N GLN A 159 -7.91 7.74 18.94
CA GLN A 159 -8.80 7.69 20.07
C GLN A 159 -8.51 8.83 21.07
N ASP A 160 -9.56 9.35 21.70
CA ASP A 160 -9.41 10.32 22.77
C ASP A 160 -9.00 9.65 24.09
N GLY A 161 -8.24 10.34 24.92
CA GLY A 161 -7.68 9.75 26.14
C GLY A 161 -6.42 8.91 25.87
N GLY A 162 -6.21 7.85 26.66
CA GLY A 162 -5.10 6.91 26.51
C GLY A 162 -3.71 7.54 26.57
N PRO A 163 -2.76 7.06 25.77
CA PRO A 163 -1.36 7.47 25.87
C PRO A 163 -1.13 8.93 25.51
N VAL A 164 -1.89 9.52 24.56
CA VAL A 164 -1.69 10.91 24.14
C VAL A 164 -2.13 11.87 25.24
N ALA A 165 -3.30 11.63 25.86
CA ALA A 165 -3.76 12.44 26.98
C ALA A 165 -2.81 12.36 28.20
N ASP A 166 -2.19 11.20 28.45
CA ASP A 166 -1.19 11.07 29.50
C ASP A 166 0.11 11.79 29.13
N LEU A 167 0.55 11.73 27.88
CA LEU A 167 1.70 12.49 27.36
C LEU A 167 1.50 14.00 27.45
N ALA A 168 0.27 14.50 27.22
CA ALA A 168 -0.07 15.91 27.38
C ALA A 168 0.22 16.45 28.79
N THR A 169 0.18 15.57 29.82
CA THR A 169 0.51 15.96 31.21
C THR A 169 2.02 15.98 31.50
N LYS A 170 2.86 15.49 30.58
CA LYS A 170 4.31 15.28 30.78
C LYS A 170 5.18 16.38 30.18
N ASN A 171 4.58 17.42 29.61
CA ASN A 171 5.29 18.52 28.94
C ASN A 171 6.36 18.00 27.94
N ILE A 172 5.92 17.17 27.00
CA ILE A 172 6.79 16.66 25.95
C ILE A 172 7.17 17.77 24.98
N ASP A 173 8.38 17.70 24.39
CA ASP A 173 8.86 18.64 23.38
C ASP A 173 8.40 18.25 21.97
N LEU A 174 8.08 16.97 21.74
CA LEU A 174 7.69 16.41 20.45
C LEU A 174 6.82 15.15 20.67
N LEU A 175 5.78 14.97 19.87
CA LEU A 175 5.05 13.71 19.74
C LEU A 175 5.50 12.98 18.45
N LEU A 176 6.08 11.81 18.59
CA LEU A 176 6.49 10.94 17.50
C LEU A 176 5.48 9.81 17.30
N THR A 177 4.87 9.73 16.11
CA THR A 177 3.96 8.63 15.76
C THR A 177 4.47 7.82 14.59
N ILE A 178 4.51 6.49 14.76
CA ILE A 178 4.80 5.55 13.68
C ILE A 178 3.52 4.84 13.27
N ASN A 179 3.26 4.75 11.96
CA ASN A 179 1.98 4.32 11.43
C ASN A 179 2.12 3.27 10.33
N GLY A 180 1.18 2.33 10.30
CA GLY A 180 0.85 1.45 9.19
C GLY A 180 -0.61 1.70 8.79
N SER A 181 -0.94 2.97 8.49
CA SER A 181 -2.30 3.39 8.15
C SER A 181 -2.57 3.17 6.67
N PRO A 182 -3.49 2.24 6.29
CA PRO A 182 -3.78 1.96 4.89
C PRO A 182 -4.40 3.15 4.17
N TYR A 183 -4.16 3.17 2.86
CA TYR A 183 -4.77 4.13 1.95
C TYR A 183 -6.29 3.98 1.90
N GLU A 184 -6.96 5.10 1.87
CA GLU A 184 -8.37 5.27 1.60
C GLU A 184 -8.56 6.64 0.95
N GLU A 185 -9.38 6.74 -0.09
CA GLU A 185 -9.63 7.99 -0.81
C GLU A 185 -10.09 9.10 0.15
N GLY A 186 -9.37 10.23 0.17
CA GLY A 186 -9.66 11.37 1.06
C GLY A 186 -9.14 11.28 2.49
N LYS A 187 -8.49 10.20 2.89
CA LYS A 187 -8.00 9.98 4.26
C LYS A 187 -6.83 10.90 4.64
N THR A 188 -6.10 11.42 3.68
CA THR A 188 -4.97 12.32 3.90
C THR A 188 -5.38 13.55 4.71
N ASN A 189 -6.50 14.19 4.35
CA ASN A 189 -7.05 15.33 5.09
C ASN A 189 -7.45 14.95 6.53
N THR A 190 -8.09 13.78 6.70
CA THR A 190 -8.49 13.30 8.03
C THR A 190 -7.28 13.03 8.92
N ARG A 191 -6.18 12.48 8.39
CA ARG A 191 -4.93 12.28 9.12
C ARG A 191 -4.30 13.61 9.55
N PHE A 192 -4.33 14.60 8.64
CA PHE A 192 -3.79 15.91 8.92
C PHE A 192 -4.57 16.64 10.02
N GLU A 193 -5.92 16.70 9.92
CA GLU A 193 -6.80 17.27 10.96
C GLU A 193 -6.61 16.56 12.32
N LEU A 194 -6.43 15.25 12.29
CA LEU A 194 -6.15 14.47 13.49
C LEU A 194 -4.81 14.89 14.14
N ALA A 195 -3.76 14.99 13.34
CA ALA A 195 -2.43 15.39 13.83
C ALA A 195 -2.45 16.81 14.40
N GLN A 196 -3.17 17.75 13.75
CA GLN A 196 -3.38 19.11 14.28
C GLN A 196 -4.05 19.08 15.66
N ARG A 197 -5.11 18.27 15.82
CA ARG A 197 -5.80 18.10 17.11
C ARG A 197 -4.85 17.57 18.17
N ARG A 198 -4.01 16.58 17.83
CA ARG A 198 -3.04 16.03 18.79
C ARG A 198 -1.90 16.98 19.11
N ALA A 199 -1.42 17.76 18.14
CA ALA A 199 -0.43 18.81 18.38
C ALA A 199 -0.96 19.84 19.41
N ALA A 200 -2.20 20.29 19.23
CA ALA A 200 -2.85 21.20 20.19
C ALA A 200 -3.05 20.55 21.58
N GLU A 201 -3.40 19.25 21.65
CA GLU A 201 -3.60 18.53 22.91
C GLU A 201 -2.31 18.40 23.71
N VAL A 202 -1.20 18.05 23.06
CA VAL A 202 0.10 17.89 23.73
C VAL A 202 0.90 19.20 23.80
N ASN A 203 0.45 20.27 23.14
CA ASN A 203 1.15 21.54 22.97
C ASN A 203 2.58 21.38 22.46
N ALA A 204 2.78 20.52 21.46
CA ALA A 204 4.07 20.18 20.86
C ALA A 204 3.90 19.79 19.39
N PRO A 205 4.96 19.90 18.55
CA PRO A 205 4.93 19.37 17.20
C PRO A 205 4.64 17.87 17.14
N VAL A 206 4.08 17.41 16.02
CA VAL A 206 3.77 15.99 15.77
C VAL A 206 4.45 15.53 14.50
N ILE A 207 5.26 14.47 14.60
CA ILE A 207 5.71 13.67 13.46
C ILE A 207 4.68 12.57 13.22
N TYR A 208 4.11 12.55 12.00
CA TYR A 208 3.27 11.47 11.49
C TYR A 208 4.04 10.71 10.41
N LEU A 209 4.74 9.65 10.78
CA LEU A 209 5.45 8.79 9.82
C LEU A 209 4.57 7.61 9.44
N ASN A 210 4.30 7.43 8.15
CA ASN A 210 3.47 6.34 7.62
C ASN A 210 4.26 5.38 6.74
N GLN A 211 3.84 4.12 6.71
CA GLN A 211 4.34 3.11 5.79
C GLN A 211 3.92 3.42 4.35
N VAL A 212 4.70 2.96 3.37
CA VAL A 212 4.36 2.96 1.94
C VAL A 212 4.43 1.54 1.40
N GLY A 213 3.73 1.28 0.29
CA GLY A 213 3.78 0.00 -0.45
C GLY A 213 2.49 -0.80 -0.40
N GLY A 214 2.41 -1.85 -1.22
CA GLY A 214 1.31 -2.80 -1.24
C GLY A 214 1.63 -4.07 -0.44
N GLN A 215 0.68 -4.57 0.33
CA GLN A 215 0.79 -5.85 1.02
C GLN A 215 -0.57 -6.56 1.01
N ASP A 216 -0.63 -7.71 0.36
CA ASP A 216 -1.87 -8.47 0.14
C ASP A 216 -2.97 -7.59 -0.47
N ASP A 217 -4.07 -7.36 0.22
CA ASP A 217 -5.19 -6.52 -0.22
C ASP A 217 -5.06 -5.04 0.16
N LEU A 218 -4.01 -4.67 0.88
CA LEU A 218 -3.82 -3.31 1.39
C LEU A 218 -2.76 -2.55 0.59
N VAL A 219 -2.98 -1.25 0.46
CA VAL A 219 -2.01 -0.29 -0.04
C VAL A 219 -1.75 0.76 1.05
N PHE A 220 -0.51 1.11 1.25
CA PHE A 220 -0.07 2.16 2.15
C PHE A 220 0.50 3.29 1.30
N ASP A 221 0.00 4.48 1.50
CA ASP A 221 0.26 5.64 0.66
C ASP A 221 1.49 6.45 1.11
N GLY A 222 2.07 6.16 2.26
CA GLY A 222 3.10 7.02 2.82
C GLY A 222 2.52 8.39 3.17
N GLY A 223 2.94 9.43 2.45
CA GLY A 223 2.47 10.80 2.67
C GLY A 223 2.72 11.27 4.10
N SER A 224 3.86 10.86 4.67
CA SER A 224 4.30 11.25 6.00
C SER A 224 4.42 12.77 6.11
N PHE A 225 4.22 13.33 7.29
CA PHE A 225 4.28 14.77 7.48
C PHE A 225 4.66 15.16 8.91
N VAL A 226 5.01 16.44 9.08
CA VAL A 226 5.22 17.08 10.38
C VAL A 226 4.30 18.28 10.49
N VAL A 227 3.62 18.41 11.64
CA VAL A 227 2.84 19.61 12.02
C VAL A 227 3.44 20.26 13.24
N ASP A 228 3.42 21.60 13.29
CA ASP A 228 3.84 22.37 14.44
C ASP A 228 2.79 22.31 15.58
N ALA A 229 3.14 22.80 16.74
CA ALA A 229 2.24 22.88 17.91
C ALA A 229 0.97 23.69 17.62
N ASP A 230 1.03 24.70 16.74
CA ASP A 230 -0.13 25.48 16.29
C ASP A 230 -0.94 24.82 15.17
N GLY A 231 -0.55 23.61 14.73
CA GLY A 231 -1.18 22.86 13.64
C GLY A 231 -0.71 23.27 12.24
N THR A 232 0.29 24.13 12.11
CA THR A 232 0.87 24.48 10.80
C THR A 232 1.61 23.29 10.20
N LEU A 233 1.40 23.01 8.91
CA LEU A 233 2.17 22.00 8.18
C LEU A 233 3.61 22.48 7.99
N ILE A 234 4.57 21.69 8.45
CA ILE A 234 5.99 21.97 8.41
C ILE A 234 6.69 21.21 7.28
N GLU A 235 6.39 19.94 7.13
CA GLU A 235 6.97 19.02 6.15
C GLU A 235 5.89 18.11 5.62
N ARG A 236 5.99 17.70 4.35
CA ARG A 236 5.22 16.59 3.79
C ARG A 236 6.04 15.82 2.77
N SER A 237 6.17 14.52 3.02
CA SER A 237 6.83 13.56 2.14
C SER A 237 5.94 13.17 0.95
N PRO A 238 6.52 12.66 -0.15
CA PRO A 238 5.74 12.21 -1.30
C PRO A 238 4.86 11.00 -0.97
N MET A 239 3.75 10.84 -1.70
CA MET A 239 2.89 9.67 -1.62
C MET A 239 3.37 8.54 -2.55
N PHE A 240 3.03 7.30 -2.22
CA PHE A 240 3.20 6.08 -3.01
C PHE A 240 4.64 5.75 -3.43
N MET A 241 5.64 6.27 -2.75
CA MET A 241 7.04 5.97 -2.98
C MET A 241 7.85 5.96 -1.69
N GLU A 242 8.90 5.15 -1.67
CA GLU A 242 9.88 5.21 -0.58
C GLU A 242 10.58 6.55 -0.56
N ASN A 243 10.79 7.09 0.63
CA ASN A 243 11.47 8.38 0.81
C ASN A 243 12.24 8.43 2.13
N LEU A 244 13.26 9.28 2.18
CA LEU A 244 13.98 9.64 3.39
C LEU A 244 14.01 11.15 3.49
N THR A 245 13.15 11.70 4.33
CA THR A 245 13.05 13.14 4.56
C THR A 245 13.84 13.52 5.81
N PHE A 246 14.53 14.65 5.76
CA PHE A 246 15.23 15.23 6.92
C PHE A 246 14.45 16.45 7.44
N TRP A 247 14.29 16.50 8.75
CA TRP A 247 13.68 17.62 9.43
C TRP A 247 14.48 18.00 10.67
N ASP A 248 14.75 19.31 10.80
CA ASP A 248 15.51 19.87 11.92
C ASP A 248 14.54 20.40 12.98
N PHE A 249 14.54 19.76 14.15
CA PHE A 249 13.76 20.13 15.32
C PHE A 249 14.57 21.02 16.26
N ASP A 250 13.98 22.09 16.77
CA ASP A 250 14.56 22.97 17.80
C ASP A 250 13.61 23.09 18.99
N SER A 251 13.99 22.54 20.16
CA SER A 251 13.18 22.59 21.38
C SER A 251 13.01 24.00 21.96
N ALA A 252 13.75 24.99 21.47
CA ALA A 252 13.65 26.37 21.92
C ALA A 252 12.84 27.27 20.96
N ALA A 253 12.50 26.77 19.78
CA ALA A 253 11.75 27.53 18.80
C ALA A 253 10.27 27.62 19.20
N GLU A 254 9.70 28.82 19.15
CA GLU A 254 8.26 29.04 19.32
C GLU A 254 7.48 28.41 18.14
N HIS A 255 8.06 28.49 16.94
CA HIS A 255 7.58 27.83 15.73
C HIS A 255 8.73 27.13 15.02
N GLN A 256 8.45 25.91 14.56
CA GLN A 256 9.44 25.11 13.84
C GLN A 256 9.71 25.66 12.43
N ALA A 257 10.96 25.52 11.99
CA ALA A 257 11.34 25.90 10.63
C ALA A 257 10.65 24.99 9.60
N LYS A 258 10.08 25.60 8.55
CA LYS A 258 9.50 24.86 7.42
C LYS A 258 10.57 24.13 6.64
N ALA A 259 10.28 22.88 6.32
CA ALA A 259 11.04 22.03 5.43
C ALA A 259 10.34 21.90 4.06
N GLU A 260 10.63 20.86 3.31
CA GLU A 260 10.00 20.59 2.03
C GLU A 260 8.54 20.15 2.23
N ILE A 261 7.62 20.74 1.49
CA ILE A 261 6.22 20.33 1.44
C ILE A 261 5.91 19.86 0.03
N VAL A 262 5.92 18.54 -0.18
CA VAL A 262 5.54 17.95 -1.47
C VAL A 262 4.05 18.20 -1.72
N PRO A 263 3.65 18.70 -2.91
CA PRO A 263 2.24 18.90 -3.25
C PRO A 263 1.40 17.62 -3.18
N GLU A 264 0.12 17.75 -2.89
CA GLU A 264 -0.84 16.65 -3.02
C GLU A 264 -1.01 16.25 -4.48
N LEU A 265 -1.33 14.98 -4.69
CA LEU A 265 -1.65 14.47 -6.01
C LEU A 265 -3.06 14.89 -6.42
N ASP A 266 -3.32 14.89 -7.74
CA ASP A 266 -4.69 14.95 -8.26
C ASP A 266 -5.47 13.72 -7.74
N PRO A 267 -6.75 13.84 -7.37
CA PRO A 267 -7.52 12.72 -6.81
C PRO A 267 -7.61 11.48 -7.73
N ASP A 268 -7.62 11.66 -9.04
CA ASP A 268 -7.64 10.55 -9.99
C ASP A 268 -6.24 9.91 -10.11
N GLU A 269 -5.18 10.72 -10.04
CA GLU A 269 -3.79 10.25 -9.95
C GLU A 269 -3.54 9.43 -8.70
N GLU A 270 -4.03 9.90 -7.56
CA GLU A 270 -3.90 9.24 -6.27
C GLU A 270 -4.49 7.83 -6.31
N VAL A 271 -5.75 7.69 -6.75
CA VAL A 271 -6.42 6.39 -6.84
C VAL A 271 -5.76 5.47 -7.87
N TYR A 272 -5.40 5.99 -9.05
CA TYR A 272 -4.71 5.20 -10.07
C TYR A 272 -3.36 4.67 -9.54
N THR A 273 -2.58 5.54 -8.91
CA THR A 273 -1.25 5.20 -8.38
C THR A 273 -1.36 4.15 -7.27
N ALA A 274 -2.38 4.25 -6.41
CA ALA A 274 -2.66 3.23 -5.40
C ALA A 274 -2.91 1.85 -6.01
N CYS A 275 -3.74 1.78 -7.08
CA CYS A 275 -4.03 0.51 -7.77
C CYS A 275 -2.78 -0.07 -8.44
N VAL A 276 -1.97 0.76 -9.09
CA VAL A 276 -0.72 0.33 -9.75
C VAL A 276 0.31 -0.15 -8.72
N LEU A 277 0.51 0.60 -7.61
CA LEU A 277 1.43 0.23 -6.55
C LEU A 277 1.02 -1.10 -5.90
N GLY A 278 -0.27 -1.29 -5.60
CA GLY A 278 -0.78 -2.53 -5.03
C GLY A 278 -0.47 -3.74 -5.92
N LEU A 279 -0.73 -3.64 -7.23
CA LEU A 279 -0.42 -4.71 -8.18
C LEU A 279 1.09 -4.97 -8.28
N LYS A 280 1.89 -3.91 -8.42
CA LYS A 280 3.35 -3.99 -8.52
C LYS A 280 3.97 -4.71 -7.34
N ASP A 281 3.60 -4.31 -6.12
CA ASP A 281 4.18 -4.87 -4.91
C ASP A 281 3.65 -6.28 -4.63
N TYR A 282 2.37 -6.57 -4.95
CA TYR A 282 1.86 -7.93 -4.89
C TYR A 282 2.67 -8.87 -5.79
N MET A 283 2.95 -8.44 -7.03
CA MET A 283 3.80 -9.21 -7.95
C MET A 283 5.22 -9.40 -7.39
N ALA A 284 5.86 -8.34 -6.94
CA ALA A 284 7.24 -8.37 -6.43
C ALA A 284 7.37 -9.26 -5.19
N LYS A 285 6.46 -9.11 -4.22
CA LYS A 285 6.47 -9.86 -2.95
C LYS A 285 6.11 -11.34 -3.14
N ASN A 286 5.38 -11.70 -4.21
CA ASN A 286 5.05 -13.07 -4.58
C ASN A 286 5.88 -13.64 -5.73
N HIS A 287 6.94 -12.93 -6.16
CA HIS A 287 7.90 -13.35 -7.17
C HIS A 287 7.32 -13.59 -8.57
N PHE A 288 6.22 -12.90 -8.93
CA PHE A 288 5.71 -12.90 -10.29
C PHE A 288 6.49 -11.93 -11.18
N THR A 289 6.84 -12.38 -12.37
CA THR A 289 7.60 -11.58 -13.35
C THR A 289 6.71 -10.86 -14.35
N GLY A 290 5.42 -11.17 -14.41
CA GLY A 290 4.46 -10.58 -15.32
C GLY A 290 3.05 -11.01 -15.01
N VAL A 291 2.09 -10.54 -15.81
CA VAL A 291 0.67 -10.80 -15.64
C VAL A 291 0.01 -11.36 -16.89
N THR A 292 -1.08 -12.09 -16.73
CA THR A 292 -1.98 -12.49 -17.80
C THR A 292 -3.43 -12.13 -17.44
N LEU A 293 -4.18 -11.64 -18.43
CA LEU A 293 -5.58 -11.24 -18.24
C LEU A 293 -6.40 -11.39 -19.52
N GLY A 294 -7.72 -11.47 -19.36
CA GLY A 294 -8.63 -11.41 -20.49
C GLY A 294 -8.76 -9.99 -21.03
N LEU A 295 -8.51 -9.75 -22.31
CA LEU A 295 -8.77 -8.50 -23.00
C LEU A 295 -10.06 -8.64 -23.82
N SER A 296 -11.15 -8.10 -23.28
CA SER A 296 -12.47 -8.13 -23.93
C SER A 296 -12.69 -6.99 -24.92
N GLY A 297 -11.82 -5.98 -24.92
CA GLY A 297 -12.03 -4.68 -25.53
C GLY A 297 -13.00 -3.79 -24.72
N GLY A 298 -13.38 -4.17 -23.47
CA GLY A 298 -14.13 -3.36 -22.51
C GLY A 298 -13.22 -2.48 -21.67
N ILE A 299 -13.76 -1.36 -21.16
CA ILE A 299 -13.00 -0.35 -20.40
C ILE A 299 -12.34 -0.93 -19.14
N ASP A 300 -12.97 -1.88 -18.44
CA ASP A 300 -12.42 -2.47 -17.24
C ASP A 300 -11.15 -3.26 -17.55
N SER A 301 -11.21 -4.16 -18.53
CA SER A 301 -10.03 -4.92 -18.96
C SER A 301 -8.95 -4.02 -19.57
N ALA A 302 -9.34 -2.93 -20.23
CA ALA A 302 -8.42 -1.95 -20.79
C ALA A 302 -7.68 -1.19 -19.68
N LEU A 303 -8.40 -0.70 -18.67
CA LEU A 303 -7.79 -0.01 -17.52
C LEU A 303 -6.85 -0.94 -16.74
N VAL A 304 -7.26 -2.18 -16.47
CA VAL A 304 -6.42 -3.17 -15.78
C VAL A 304 -5.17 -3.51 -16.59
N ALA A 305 -5.27 -3.64 -17.92
CA ALA A 305 -4.10 -3.88 -18.77
C ALA A 305 -3.12 -2.69 -18.75
N ALA A 306 -3.65 -1.45 -18.77
CA ALA A 306 -2.82 -0.25 -18.64
C ALA A 306 -2.14 -0.16 -17.28
N MET A 307 -2.86 -0.41 -16.18
CA MET A 307 -2.28 -0.50 -14.82
C MET A 307 -1.19 -1.57 -14.74
N ALA A 308 -1.41 -2.73 -15.36
CA ALA A 308 -0.43 -3.81 -15.39
C ALA A 308 0.84 -3.41 -16.15
N ALA A 309 0.68 -2.74 -17.29
CA ALA A 309 1.82 -2.23 -18.06
C ALA A 309 2.60 -1.16 -17.29
N ASP A 310 1.91 -0.27 -16.56
CA ASP A 310 2.55 0.74 -15.71
C ASP A 310 3.22 0.10 -14.47
N ALA A 311 2.71 -1.04 -13.98
CA ALA A 311 3.27 -1.76 -12.83
C ALA A 311 4.54 -2.57 -13.16
N CYS A 312 4.56 -3.27 -14.31
CA CYS A 312 5.63 -4.23 -14.61
C CYS A 312 6.28 -4.08 -16.01
N GLY A 313 5.87 -3.10 -16.81
CA GLY A 313 6.27 -2.95 -18.21
C GLY A 313 5.35 -3.74 -19.16
N GLY A 314 5.04 -3.16 -20.32
CA GLY A 314 4.13 -3.76 -21.28
C GLY A 314 4.60 -5.13 -21.77
N GLU A 315 5.91 -5.30 -21.93
CA GLU A 315 6.55 -6.56 -22.32
C GLU A 315 6.30 -7.73 -21.34
N ASN A 316 5.84 -7.44 -20.14
CA ASN A 316 5.51 -8.43 -19.12
C ASN A 316 3.99 -8.62 -18.96
N VAL A 317 3.18 -8.10 -19.89
CA VAL A 317 1.72 -8.23 -19.90
C VAL A 317 1.26 -9.12 -21.06
N TRP A 318 0.45 -10.15 -20.78
CA TRP A 318 -0.15 -11.07 -21.75
C TRP A 318 -1.66 -10.88 -21.77
N GLY A 319 -2.16 -10.14 -22.77
CA GLY A 319 -3.57 -9.94 -23.02
C GLY A 319 -4.15 -11.02 -23.93
N ILE A 320 -5.20 -11.71 -23.48
CA ILE A 320 -5.87 -12.78 -24.23
C ILE A 320 -7.26 -12.33 -24.65
N SER A 321 -7.48 -12.11 -25.92
CA SER A 321 -8.82 -11.93 -26.48
C SER A 321 -9.48 -13.29 -26.69
N MET A 322 -10.65 -13.48 -26.09
CA MET A 322 -11.38 -14.75 -26.09
C MET A 322 -12.78 -14.56 -26.72
N PRO A 323 -12.86 -14.33 -28.04
CA PRO A 323 -14.12 -14.06 -28.71
C PRO A 323 -15.03 -15.28 -28.70
N SER A 324 -16.35 -15.00 -28.59
CA SER A 324 -17.44 -15.94 -28.90
C SER A 324 -18.03 -15.58 -30.26
N MET A 325 -19.00 -16.36 -30.75
CA MET A 325 -19.78 -16.04 -31.94
C MET A 325 -20.54 -14.70 -31.87
N TYR A 326 -20.72 -14.15 -30.66
CA TYR A 326 -21.43 -12.90 -30.42
C TYR A 326 -20.50 -11.69 -30.29
N SER A 327 -19.17 -11.89 -30.30
CA SER A 327 -18.20 -10.81 -30.14
C SER A 327 -18.11 -9.94 -31.40
N SER A 328 -18.25 -8.61 -31.25
CA SER A 328 -18.13 -7.68 -32.37
C SER A 328 -16.67 -7.57 -32.85
N ASP A 329 -16.48 -7.28 -34.15
CA ASP A 329 -15.14 -7.05 -34.68
C ASP A 329 -14.47 -5.83 -34.04
N GLY A 330 -15.24 -4.75 -33.78
CA GLY A 330 -14.73 -3.58 -33.07
C GLY A 330 -14.16 -3.86 -31.68
N SER A 331 -14.68 -4.86 -30.95
CA SER A 331 -14.11 -5.25 -29.65
C SER A 331 -12.74 -5.93 -29.77
N LYS A 332 -12.53 -6.68 -30.85
CA LYS A 332 -11.24 -7.34 -31.14
C LYS A 332 -10.19 -6.32 -31.56
N ASP A 333 -10.60 -5.36 -32.40
CA ASP A 333 -9.74 -4.28 -32.88
C ASP A 333 -9.32 -3.38 -31.71
N ASP A 334 -10.27 -2.97 -30.85
CA ASP A 334 -9.98 -2.16 -29.66
C ASP A 334 -9.00 -2.86 -28.70
N ALA A 335 -9.13 -4.19 -28.51
CA ALA A 335 -8.22 -4.96 -27.66
C ALA A 335 -6.80 -5.07 -28.27
N ALA A 336 -6.71 -5.26 -29.60
CA ALA A 336 -5.45 -5.31 -30.31
C ALA A 336 -4.73 -3.95 -30.32
N ASP A 337 -5.47 -2.87 -30.58
CA ASP A 337 -4.94 -1.50 -30.55
C ASP A 337 -4.42 -1.12 -29.16
N LEU A 338 -5.17 -1.45 -28.10
CA LEU A 338 -4.73 -1.24 -26.73
C LEU A 338 -3.41 -2.00 -26.45
N ALA A 339 -3.38 -3.29 -26.74
CA ALA A 339 -2.18 -4.11 -26.47
C ALA A 339 -0.95 -3.53 -27.20
N SER A 340 -1.13 -3.09 -28.45
CA SER A 340 -0.08 -2.40 -29.21
C SER A 340 0.37 -1.11 -28.56
N ASN A 341 -0.58 -0.29 -28.07
CA ASN A 341 -0.31 1.02 -27.48
C ASN A 341 0.46 0.91 -26.17
N ILE A 342 0.18 -0.10 -25.34
CA ILE A 342 0.85 -0.32 -24.06
C ILE A 342 2.06 -1.27 -24.17
N GLY A 343 2.38 -1.76 -25.37
CA GLY A 343 3.50 -2.69 -25.62
C GLY A 343 3.28 -4.10 -25.07
N ALA A 344 2.02 -4.53 -24.88
CA ALA A 344 1.68 -5.84 -24.33
C ALA A 344 1.67 -6.93 -25.42
N HIS A 345 1.89 -8.17 -24.99
CA HIS A 345 1.63 -9.34 -25.84
C HIS A 345 0.13 -9.50 -26.04
N TYR A 346 -0.28 -9.85 -27.27
CA TYR A 346 -1.68 -10.04 -27.62
C TYR A 346 -1.91 -11.38 -28.28
N GLU A 347 -2.83 -12.17 -27.74
CA GLU A 347 -3.22 -13.48 -28.27
C GLU A 347 -4.73 -13.52 -28.50
N VAL A 348 -5.16 -14.18 -29.58
CA VAL A 348 -6.59 -14.43 -29.84
C VAL A 348 -6.86 -15.92 -29.68
N GLN A 349 -7.73 -16.26 -28.71
CA GLN A 349 -8.12 -17.63 -28.44
C GLN A 349 -9.65 -17.77 -28.41
N PRO A 350 -10.28 -18.15 -29.55
CA PRO A 350 -11.73 -18.32 -29.62
C PRO A 350 -12.22 -19.40 -28.66
N ILE A 351 -13.32 -19.13 -27.95
CA ILE A 351 -13.91 -20.10 -27.00
C ILE A 351 -14.83 -21.13 -27.66
N GLU A 352 -15.24 -20.91 -28.89
CA GLU A 352 -16.26 -21.70 -29.59
C GLU A 352 -15.96 -23.22 -29.65
N PRO A 353 -14.73 -23.68 -29.96
CA PRO A 353 -14.47 -25.12 -29.98
C PRO A 353 -14.65 -25.78 -28.61
N LEU A 354 -14.23 -25.11 -27.52
CA LEU A 354 -14.40 -25.60 -26.16
C LEU A 354 -15.87 -25.53 -25.74
N PHE A 355 -16.57 -24.46 -26.07
CA PHE A 355 -17.98 -24.31 -25.79
C PHE A 355 -18.81 -25.41 -26.45
N ASN A 356 -18.59 -25.69 -27.73
CA ASN A 356 -19.28 -26.74 -28.49
C ASN A 356 -19.01 -28.14 -27.91
N ALA A 357 -17.78 -28.42 -27.47
CA ALA A 357 -17.44 -29.68 -26.83
C ALA A 357 -18.20 -29.89 -25.51
N TYR A 358 -18.31 -28.85 -24.69
CA TYR A 358 -19.11 -28.91 -23.45
C TYR A 358 -20.62 -29.02 -23.74
N GLN A 359 -21.15 -28.29 -24.72
CA GLN A 359 -22.55 -28.33 -25.10
C GLN A 359 -22.99 -29.71 -25.54
N GLN A 360 -22.16 -30.45 -26.26
CA GLN A 360 -22.45 -31.84 -26.67
C GLN A 360 -22.63 -32.80 -25.47
N GLN A 361 -22.05 -32.46 -24.32
CA GLN A 361 -22.09 -33.31 -23.12
C GLN A 361 -23.10 -32.85 -22.07
N LEU A 362 -23.35 -31.56 -21.96
CA LEU A 362 -24.07 -30.96 -20.81
C LEU A 362 -25.47 -30.41 -21.17
N ASP A 363 -25.75 -30.20 -22.47
CA ASP A 363 -27.04 -29.69 -22.99
C ASP A 363 -27.53 -28.45 -22.20
N LEU A 364 -26.70 -27.38 -22.14
CA LEU A 364 -26.98 -26.17 -21.38
C LEU A 364 -27.63 -25.10 -22.23
N ASP A 365 -28.58 -24.35 -21.65
CA ASP A 365 -29.24 -23.20 -22.28
C ASP A 365 -29.25 -21.95 -21.36
N GLY A 366 -29.69 -20.80 -21.90
CA GLY A 366 -29.87 -19.56 -21.18
C GLY A 366 -28.65 -19.16 -20.35
N VAL A 367 -28.88 -18.77 -19.10
CA VAL A 367 -27.83 -18.33 -18.15
C VAL A 367 -26.76 -19.40 -17.92
N SER A 368 -27.14 -20.70 -17.98
CA SER A 368 -26.18 -21.80 -17.80
C SER A 368 -25.15 -21.83 -18.93
N ALA A 369 -25.56 -21.58 -20.17
CA ALA A 369 -24.68 -21.50 -21.33
C ALA A 369 -23.81 -20.21 -21.29
N GLU A 370 -24.36 -19.08 -20.85
CA GLU A 370 -23.59 -17.83 -20.64
C GLU A 370 -22.51 -18.03 -19.57
N ASN A 371 -22.85 -18.62 -18.42
CA ASN A 371 -21.92 -18.94 -17.35
C ASN A 371 -20.83 -19.93 -17.80
N LEU A 372 -21.17 -20.89 -18.69
CA LEU A 372 -20.17 -21.78 -19.26
C LEU A 372 -19.14 -21.02 -20.09
N GLN A 373 -19.56 -20.04 -20.92
CA GLN A 373 -18.65 -19.20 -21.69
C GLN A 373 -17.68 -18.42 -20.77
N ALA A 374 -18.18 -17.83 -19.68
CA ALA A 374 -17.35 -17.12 -18.71
C ALA A 374 -16.33 -18.07 -18.04
N ARG A 375 -16.76 -19.28 -17.65
CA ARG A 375 -15.85 -20.28 -17.04
C ARG A 375 -14.79 -20.80 -18.03
N ILE A 376 -15.12 -20.98 -19.28
CA ILE A 376 -14.13 -21.34 -20.33
C ILE A 376 -13.05 -20.26 -20.43
N ARG A 377 -13.44 -18.97 -20.41
CA ARG A 377 -12.47 -17.86 -20.38
C ARG A 377 -11.59 -17.92 -19.15
N GLY A 378 -12.17 -18.18 -17.97
CA GLY A 378 -11.41 -18.37 -16.73
C GLY A 378 -10.38 -19.51 -16.82
N VAL A 379 -10.76 -20.65 -17.41
CA VAL A 379 -9.84 -21.79 -17.65
C VAL A 379 -8.68 -21.38 -18.58
N ILE A 380 -8.95 -20.63 -19.65
CA ILE A 380 -7.92 -20.17 -20.59
C ILE A 380 -6.93 -19.24 -19.90
N VAL A 381 -7.41 -18.25 -19.13
CA VAL A 381 -6.54 -17.34 -18.37
C VAL A 381 -5.69 -18.10 -17.36
N MET A 382 -6.25 -19.03 -16.61
CA MET A 382 -5.49 -19.84 -15.65
C MET A 382 -4.51 -20.79 -16.32
N ALA A 383 -4.83 -21.35 -17.49
CA ALA A 383 -3.91 -22.16 -18.26
C ALA A 383 -2.70 -21.33 -18.74
N SER A 384 -2.93 -20.10 -19.19
CA SER A 384 -1.86 -19.14 -19.52
C SER A 384 -1.00 -18.82 -18.31
N SER A 385 -1.62 -18.49 -17.17
CA SER A 385 -0.94 -18.22 -15.90
C SER A 385 -0.01 -19.38 -15.51
N ASN A 386 -0.53 -20.60 -15.46
CA ASN A 386 0.22 -21.78 -15.05
C ASN A 386 1.35 -22.14 -16.04
N SER A 387 1.11 -22.03 -17.35
CA SER A 387 2.10 -22.40 -18.36
C SER A 387 3.26 -21.42 -18.46
N ARG A 388 3.05 -20.15 -18.10
CA ARG A 388 4.02 -19.07 -18.21
C ARG A 388 4.60 -18.63 -16.87
N GLY A 389 4.02 -19.07 -15.74
CA GLY A 389 4.40 -18.58 -14.40
C GLY A 389 3.99 -17.13 -14.14
N LEU A 390 2.88 -16.67 -14.75
CA LEU A 390 2.39 -15.30 -14.65
C LEU A 390 1.27 -15.19 -13.63
N LEU A 391 1.10 -14.00 -13.03
CA LEU A 391 -0.07 -13.70 -12.20
C LEU A 391 -1.30 -13.54 -13.10
N ALA A 392 -2.35 -14.32 -12.84
CA ALA A 392 -3.66 -14.06 -13.44
C ALA A 392 -4.32 -12.88 -12.73
N VAL A 393 -4.77 -11.86 -13.49
CA VAL A 393 -5.38 -10.65 -12.94
C VAL A 393 -6.83 -10.57 -13.37
N ALA A 394 -7.73 -10.41 -12.37
CA ALA A 394 -9.16 -10.23 -12.58
C ALA A 394 -9.47 -8.77 -12.95
N THR A 395 -10.48 -8.57 -13.80
CA THR A 395 -10.87 -7.25 -14.32
C THR A 395 -12.20 -6.76 -13.79
N GLY A 396 -12.77 -7.43 -12.77
CA GLY A 396 -14.06 -7.07 -12.16
C GLY A 396 -13.94 -5.81 -11.30
N ASN A 397 -14.92 -4.91 -11.42
CA ASN A 397 -15.04 -3.69 -10.63
C ASN A 397 -16.01 -3.85 -9.45
N LYS A 398 -16.02 -2.87 -8.53
CA LYS A 398 -16.88 -2.87 -7.33
C LYS A 398 -18.37 -2.95 -7.65
N SER A 399 -18.84 -2.27 -8.70
CA SER A 399 -20.26 -2.28 -9.09
C SER A 399 -20.72 -3.66 -9.53
N GLU A 400 -19.89 -4.38 -10.31
CA GLU A 400 -20.17 -5.76 -10.72
C GLU A 400 -20.23 -6.69 -9.52
N LEU A 401 -19.26 -6.60 -8.61
CA LEU A 401 -19.22 -7.41 -7.38
C LEU A 401 -20.42 -7.12 -6.47
N ALA A 402 -20.80 -5.86 -6.31
CA ALA A 402 -21.92 -5.44 -5.46
C ALA A 402 -23.27 -5.93 -6.00
N CYS A 403 -23.44 -5.97 -7.33
CA CYS A 403 -24.66 -6.44 -7.98
C CYS A 403 -24.69 -7.95 -8.21
N GLY A 404 -23.59 -8.66 -7.91
CA GLY A 404 -23.45 -10.09 -8.24
C GLY A 404 -23.36 -10.35 -9.74
N TYR A 405 -22.96 -9.36 -10.53
CA TYR A 405 -22.78 -9.48 -11.99
C TYR A 405 -21.37 -10.02 -12.30
N SER A 406 -21.13 -11.22 -11.84
CA SER A 406 -19.86 -11.93 -11.96
C SER A 406 -20.12 -13.45 -11.91
N THR A 407 -19.44 -14.18 -12.76
CA THR A 407 -19.52 -15.65 -12.77
C THR A 407 -18.39 -16.24 -11.94
N ILE A 408 -18.76 -16.98 -10.88
CA ILE A 408 -17.81 -17.72 -10.03
C ILE A 408 -17.02 -18.70 -10.91
N TYR A 409 -15.69 -18.68 -10.79
CA TYR A 409 -14.74 -19.43 -11.63
C TYR A 409 -14.74 -19.03 -13.11
N GLY A 410 -15.31 -17.87 -13.44
CA GLY A 410 -15.36 -17.31 -14.79
C GLY A 410 -14.56 -16.00 -14.89
N ASP A 411 -15.26 -14.91 -15.11
CA ASP A 411 -14.70 -13.55 -15.24
C ASP A 411 -14.08 -12.99 -13.94
N ALA A 412 -14.48 -13.53 -12.77
CA ALA A 412 -13.88 -13.20 -11.48
C ALA A 412 -12.57 -13.96 -11.19
N VAL A 413 -12.07 -14.78 -12.12
CA VAL A 413 -10.86 -15.58 -11.90
C VAL A 413 -9.60 -14.71 -11.93
N GLY A 414 -8.75 -14.89 -10.93
CA GLY A 414 -7.47 -14.20 -10.80
C GLY A 414 -6.92 -14.26 -9.38
N GLY A 415 -5.62 -14.07 -9.24
CA GLY A 415 -4.93 -13.98 -7.96
C GLY A 415 -4.89 -12.55 -7.39
N TYR A 416 -5.19 -11.54 -8.23
CA TYR A 416 -5.29 -10.13 -7.84
C TYR A 416 -6.36 -9.41 -8.69
N ALA A 417 -7.03 -8.44 -8.11
CA ALA A 417 -8.10 -7.67 -8.77
C ALA A 417 -7.89 -6.15 -8.53
N PRO A 418 -7.13 -5.45 -9.40
CA PRO A 418 -6.70 -4.07 -9.15
C PRO A 418 -7.84 -3.06 -8.98
N ILE A 419 -8.97 -3.28 -9.65
CA ILE A 419 -10.11 -2.35 -9.67
C ILE A 419 -11.32 -2.83 -8.85
N LYS A 420 -11.15 -3.87 -8.00
CA LYS A 420 -12.26 -4.45 -7.22
C LYS A 420 -12.96 -3.45 -6.29
N ASP A 421 -12.24 -2.39 -5.88
CA ASP A 421 -12.76 -1.36 -4.98
C ASP A 421 -13.25 -0.10 -5.73
N LEU A 422 -13.12 -0.05 -7.07
CA LEU A 422 -13.56 1.06 -7.90
C LEU A 422 -14.99 0.88 -8.40
N LEU A 423 -15.85 1.85 -8.16
CA LEU A 423 -17.16 1.93 -8.82
C LEU A 423 -16.98 2.08 -10.33
N LYS A 424 -17.94 1.62 -11.13
CA LYS A 424 -17.89 1.75 -12.60
C LYS A 424 -17.71 3.20 -13.08
N THR A 425 -18.30 4.16 -12.39
CA THR A 425 -18.12 5.59 -12.67
C THR A 425 -16.67 6.04 -12.45
N ARG A 426 -16.04 5.57 -11.37
CA ARG A 426 -14.62 5.85 -11.09
C ARG A 426 -13.69 5.20 -12.11
N VAL A 427 -14.01 4.00 -12.60
CA VAL A 427 -13.26 3.37 -13.71
C VAL A 427 -13.19 4.30 -14.92
N TRP A 428 -14.31 4.95 -15.28
CA TRP A 428 -14.32 5.89 -16.40
C TRP A 428 -13.54 7.18 -16.13
N GLU A 429 -13.67 7.75 -14.95
CA GLU A 429 -12.96 8.98 -14.55
C GLU A 429 -11.45 8.76 -14.60
N ILE A 430 -10.99 7.66 -13.99
CA ILE A 430 -9.58 7.28 -13.93
C ILE A 430 -9.04 6.94 -15.33
N SER A 431 -9.81 6.26 -16.19
CA SER A 431 -9.39 6.01 -17.57
C SER A 431 -9.19 7.31 -18.35
N ARG A 432 -10.08 8.31 -18.18
CA ARG A 432 -9.92 9.64 -18.79
C ARG A 432 -8.67 10.36 -18.28
N TRP A 433 -8.46 10.32 -16.96
CA TRP A 433 -7.28 10.91 -16.36
C TRP A 433 -6.00 10.25 -16.91
N ARG A 434 -5.94 8.92 -16.94
CA ARG A 434 -4.78 8.16 -17.43
C ARG A 434 -4.45 8.51 -18.89
N ASN A 435 -5.45 8.63 -19.76
CA ASN A 435 -5.27 9.06 -21.15
C ASN A 435 -4.68 10.46 -21.26
N LYS A 436 -5.16 11.41 -20.44
CA LYS A 436 -4.60 12.78 -20.38
C LYS A 436 -3.16 12.78 -19.89
N ALA A 437 -2.87 12.02 -18.84
CA ALA A 437 -1.53 11.90 -18.27
C ALA A 437 -0.54 11.29 -19.28
N ALA A 438 -0.94 10.24 -20.01
CA ALA A 438 -0.13 9.64 -21.06
C ALA A 438 0.15 10.62 -22.22
N ALA A 439 -0.86 11.35 -22.68
CA ALA A 439 -0.69 12.36 -23.73
C ALA A 439 0.21 13.52 -23.30
N ALA A 440 0.20 13.87 -22.02
CA ALA A 440 1.08 14.90 -21.42
C ALA A 440 2.49 14.38 -21.09
N GLY A 441 2.76 13.07 -21.19
CA GLY A 441 4.02 12.46 -20.80
C GLY A 441 4.32 12.56 -19.29
N VAL A 442 3.28 12.68 -18.47
CA VAL A 442 3.39 12.83 -17.02
C VAL A 442 3.64 11.46 -16.39
N GLY A 443 4.71 11.33 -15.60
CA GLY A 443 4.97 10.16 -14.76
C GLY A 443 4.01 10.14 -13.54
N ILE A 444 3.73 8.97 -13.03
CA ILE A 444 2.79 8.75 -11.92
C ILE A 444 3.59 8.30 -10.70
N GLY A 445 3.56 9.08 -9.61
CA GLY A 445 4.17 8.68 -8.32
C GLY A 445 5.56 8.05 -8.47
N GLY A 446 6.42 8.57 -9.38
CA GLY A 446 7.70 7.98 -9.72
C GLY A 446 7.63 6.77 -10.68
N LEU A 447 6.44 6.33 -11.08
CA LEU A 447 6.22 5.29 -12.08
C LEU A 447 6.19 5.92 -13.48
N LYS A 448 6.76 5.22 -14.47
CA LYS A 448 6.69 5.63 -15.87
C LYS A 448 5.39 5.11 -16.48
N ILE A 449 4.54 5.99 -16.99
CA ILE A 449 3.39 5.59 -17.80
C ILE A 449 3.87 4.95 -19.10
N VAL A 450 3.37 3.76 -19.40
CA VAL A 450 3.68 3.01 -20.61
C VAL A 450 2.62 3.26 -21.68
N GLY A 451 3.07 3.61 -22.87
CA GLY A 451 2.23 3.75 -24.06
C GLY A 451 1.61 5.12 -24.24
N ASN A 452 0.90 5.26 -25.34
CA ASN A 452 0.10 6.41 -25.70
C ASN A 452 -1.35 6.21 -25.21
N GLU A 453 -2.28 7.06 -25.60
CA GLU A 453 -3.67 7.03 -25.16
C GLU A 453 -4.33 5.64 -25.21
N ASP A 454 -5.00 5.26 -24.13
CA ASP A 454 -6.01 4.20 -24.16
C ASP A 454 -7.27 4.71 -24.84
N ARG A 455 -7.47 4.33 -26.11
CA ARG A 455 -8.62 4.78 -26.91
C ARG A 455 -9.91 3.99 -26.66
N SER A 456 -9.88 2.97 -25.80
CA SER A 456 -11.05 2.10 -25.56
C SER A 456 -12.25 2.88 -24.99
N GLU A 457 -12.00 4.02 -24.37
CA GLU A 457 -13.01 4.85 -23.71
C GLU A 457 -13.86 5.66 -24.69
N GLU A 458 -13.27 6.31 -25.69
CA GLU A 458 -13.98 7.26 -26.58
C GLU A 458 -15.13 6.60 -27.37
N ARG A 459 -15.04 5.29 -27.63
CA ARG A 459 -16.02 4.57 -28.45
C ARG A 459 -17.20 4.00 -27.68
N ARG A 460 -17.17 3.93 -26.32
CA ARG A 460 -18.12 3.14 -25.54
C ARG A 460 -19.01 3.90 -24.56
N VAL A 461 -18.71 5.14 -24.24
CA VAL A 461 -19.50 5.96 -23.29
C VAL A 461 -21.00 6.04 -23.64
N GLY A 462 -21.38 5.72 -24.86
CA GLY A 462 -22.79 5.76 -25.31
C GLY A 462 -23.52 4.41 -25.39
N LYS A 463 -22.82 3.25 -25.41
CA LYS A 463 -23.46 1.96 -25.73
C LYS A 463 -23.67 1.03 -24.53
N GLU A 464 -22.77 0.97 -23.58
CA GLU A 464 -22.90 0.03 -22.44
C GLU A 464 -23.87 0.52 -21.37
N CYS A 465 -23.98 1.82 -21.12
CA CYS A 465 -24.99 2.37 -20.20
C CYS A 465 -26.44 2.13 -20.64
N ILE A 466 -26.69 1.98 -21.93
CA ILE A 466 -28.06 1.80 -22.46
C ILE A 466 -28.47 0.32 -22.47
N ALA A 467 -27.53 -0.60 -22.55
CA ALA A 467 -27.81 -2.03 -22.59
C ALA A 467 -28.07 -2.65 -21.20
N LEU A 468 -27.53 -2.08 -20.12
CA LEU A 468 -27.68 -2.58 -18.75
C LEU A 468 -28.95 -2.09 -18.03
N TRP A 469 -29.72 -1.14 -18.61
CA TRP A 469 -30.95 -0.57 -18.05
C TRP A 469 -32.21 -0.85 -18.91
N ARG A 470 -32.14 -1.77 -19.85
CA ARG A 470 -33.27 -2.33 -20.57
C ARG A 470 -33.33 -3.83 -20.34
#